data_a2fe0438fa2995a4195f8580413be46a
#
_entry.id   a2fe0438fa2995a4195f8580413be46a
#
_cell.length_a   1.000
_cell.length_b   1.000
_cell.length_c   1.000
_cell.angle_alpha   90.00
_cell.angle_beta   90.00
_cell.angle_gamma   90.00
#
_symmetry.space_group_name_H-M   'P 1'
#
loop_
_entity.id
_entity.type
_entity.pdbx_description
1 polymer ?
#
loop_
_entity_poly.entity_id
_entity_poly.type
_entity_poly.pdbx_seq_one_letter_code
_entity_poly.pdbx_strand_id
1 'polypeptide(L)'
;MNTRRAFLTGAAVTMASASVSRHALAGLPEPVIQASPNTQDPLFPKSGRDYNPVVTLNGWTLPWRMNNGVKEFHLIAEPVVREMAPGFKAHLWGYNGQSPGPTIEVVEGDKVRIFVTNKLPEHTSIHWHGQRLPNGMDGVAGLNQPAIPAGKTFVYEFTARRPGTFMYHPHADEMTQMAMGMMGFWVTHPKEKNPNIDVVNRDFCFLLSSYDIDPGSFTPNPMTMLDFNIWSWNSRVFPGIDTLNVRYKDKVRIRIGNLTMTNHPIHLHGHEFQITGTDGGPTPKANRWYEVTADVAVGQMRQIEFLADEEGDWAFHCHKSHHTMNAMGHDMANLIGVDHRGMAGKIKKLIPDYMVMGERGMADMTEMEMPLPDNTIPMMTGDGPYGSVEMGGMFSVVKVRKNQPHNDYKNSGWFKQPPGTQAFEWKGNKPPENRSNSAGNSSMNRVHPQPEIEVQVKKPASNSQHKH
;
A
#
# COMPACT_ATOMS: atom_id res chain seq x y z
N MET A 1 -55.03 35.42 21.07
CA MET A 1 -54.97 34.59 22.30
C MET A 1 -54.76 33.13 21.87
N ASN A 2 -53.60 32.59 22.27
CA ASN A 2 -53.32 31.18 22.40
C ASN A 2 -53.41 30.34 21.12
N THR A 3 -52.39 29.66 20.65
CA THR A 3 -51.51 28.77 21.40
C THR A 3 -50.31 28.37 20.55
N ARG A 4 -49.16 28.84 20.88
CA ARG A 4 -47.90 28.24 20.51
C ARG A 4 -47.54 27.18 21.55
N ARG A 5 -47.99 25.94 21.35
CA ARG A 5 -47.48 24.77 22.09
C ARG A 5 -48.02 23.49 21.45
N ALA A 6 -47.40 23.05 20.38
CA ALA A 6 -47.48 21.64 19.95
C ALA A 6 -46.57 21.42 18.73
N PHE A 7 -45.24 21.51 18.87
CA PHE A 7 -44.30 20.95 17.91
C PHE A 7 -42.99 20.59 18.63
N LEU A 8 -43.15 19.79 19.67
CA LEU A 8 -42.03 19.07 20.28
C LEU A 8 -42.56 17.70 20.76
N THR A 9 -43.00 16.91 19.80
CA THR A 9 -43.21 15.47 20.05
C THR A 9 -42.74 14.70 18.85
N GLY A 10 -41.64 13.99 19.03
CA GLY A 10 -41.42 12.72 18.37
C GLY A 10 -40.76 12.75 16.99
N ALA A 11 -39.54 13.19 16.91
CA ALA A 11 -38.60 12.49 16.03
C ALA A 11 -37.63 11.72 16.94
N ALA A 12 -38.09 10.69 17.58
CA ALA A 12 -37.25 9.58 17.93
C ALA A 12 -36.90 8.93 16.59
N VAL A 13 -35.85 9.42 15.96
CA VAL A 13 -35.11 8.65 14.99
C VAL A 13 -34.54 7.49 15.77
N THR A 14 -35.23 6.39 15.75
CA THR A 14 -34.66 5.09 16.03
C THR A 14 -33.48 4.97 15.06
N MET A 15 -32.30 5.21 15.57
CA MET A 15 -31.10 4.60 15.01
C MET A 15 -31.35 3.08 15.11
N ALA A 16 -31.92 2.52 14.07
CA ALA A 16 -31.75 1.15 13.78
C ALA A 16 -30.26 1.03 13.43
N SER A 17 -29.45 0.89 14.47
CA SER A 17 -28.09 0.41 14.32
C SER A 17 -28.18 -0.80 13.42
N ALA A 18 -27.55 -0.71 12.28
CA ALA A 18 -27.38 -1.79 11.35
C ALA A 18 -26.49 -2.87 12.00
N SER A 19 -27.08 -3.63 12.91
CA SER A 19 -26.51 -4.85 13.48
C SER A 19 -26.64 -6.04 12.51
N VAL A 20 -26.86 -5.77 11.21
CA VAL A 20 -27.13 -6.82 10.21
C VAL A 20 -25.85 -7.48 9.72
N SER A 21 -24.68 -6.86 9.89
CA SER A 21 -23.46 -7.42 9.30
C SER A 21 -22.73 -8.46 10.15
N ARG A 22 -22.95 -8.50 11.47
CA ARG A 22 -22.27 -9.48 12.32
C ARG A 22 -22.78 -10.92 12.20
N HIS A 23 -24.00 -11.11 11.75
CA HIS A 23 -24.59 -12.46 11.63
C HIS A 23 -24.41 -13.09 10.25
N ALA A 24 -24.18 -12.30 9.21
CA ALA A 24 -23.99 -12.83 7.86
C ALA A 24 -22.59 -13.45 7.64
N LEU A 25 -21.58 -13.03 8.42
CA LEU A 25 -20.23 -13.60 8.33
C LEU A 25 -19.99 -14.75 9.33
N ALA A 26 -20.79 -14.87 10.39
CA ALA A 26 -20.66 -15.93 11.39
C ALA A 26 -21.04 -17.34 10.87
N GLY A 27 -21.59 -17.44 9.68
CA GLY A 27 -21.96 -18.72 9.04
C GLY A 27 -21.17 -19.08 7.80
N LEU A 28 -20.19 -18.25 7.39
CA LEU A 28 -19.28 -18.66 6.34
C LEU A 28 -18.27 -19.63 6.97
N PRO A 29 -18.06 -20.83 6.35
CA PRO A 29 -16.98 -21.70 6.81
C PRO A 29 -15.69 -20.85 6.79
N GLU A 30 -14.90 -20.92 7.86
CA GLU A 30 -13.57 -20.32 7.82
C GLU A 30 -12.93 -20.73 6.49
N PRO A 31 -12.49 -19.77 5.67
CA PRO A 31 -11.81 -20.14 4.45
C PRO A 31 -10.62 -20.98 4.87
N VAL A 32 -10.69 -22.27 4.56
CA VAL A 32 -9.54 -23.14 4.71
C VAL A 32 -8.45 -22.45 3.92
N ILE A 33 -7.48 -21.88 4.60
CA ILE A 33 -6.24 -21.43 3.99
C ILE A 33 -5.64 -22.71 3.42
N GLN A 34 -6.05 -23.06 2.20
CA GLN A 34 -5.28 -24.01 1.45
C GLN A 34 -3.91 -23.37 1.36
N ALA A 35 -2.96 -23.92 2.10
CA ALA A 35 -1.57 -23.68 1.82
C ALA A 35 -1.47 -23.66 0.31
N SER A 36 -1.00 -22.53 -0.24
CA SER A 36 -0.80 -22.34 -1.67
C SER A 36 -0.50 -23.70 -2.28
N PRO A 37 -1.16 -24.12 -3.36
CA PRO A 37 -0.84 -25.38 -4.02
C PRO A 37 0.52 -25.26 -4.71
N ASN A 38 1.54 -24.85 -3.98
CA ASN A 38 2.94 -24.73 -4.37
C ASN A 38 3.63 -26.07 -4.58
N THR A 39 2.89 -27.12 -4.77
CA THR A 39 3.46 -28.41 -5.15
C THR A 39 3.37 -28.70 -6.64
N GLN A 40 2.76 -27.82 -7.42
CA GLN A 40 2.92 -27.86 -8.87
C GLN A 40 3.89 -26.78 -9.29
N ASP A 41 4.98 -27.17 -9.93
CA ASP A 41 5.86 -26.24 -10.63
C ASP A 41 4.98 -25.24 -11.41
N PRO A 42 5.21 -23.93 -11.27
CA PRO A 42 4.46 -22.97 -12.06
C PRO A 42 4.51 -23.43 -13.50
N LEU A 43 3.37 -23.42 -14.19
CA LEU A 43 3.26 -23.79 -15.59
C LEU A 43 3.96 -22.69 -16.42
N PHE A 44 5.29 -22.61 -16.30
CA PHE A 44 6.10 -21.77 -17.16
C PHE A 44 5.94 -22.27 -18.58
N PRO A 45 5.83 -21.35 -19.56
CA PRO A 45 5.73 -21.75 -20.93
C PRO A 45 6.95 -22.58 -21.31
N LYS A 46 6.77 -23.88 -21.50
CA LYS A 46 7.78 -24.76 -22.13
C LYS A 46 8.03 -24.41 -23.60
N SER A 47 7.33 -23.44 -24.12
CA SER A 47 7.42 -22.98 -25.49
C SER A 47 8.12 -21.63 -25.58
N GLY A 48 9.44 -21.65 -25.55
CA GLY A 48 10.31 -20.81 -26.38
C GLY A 48 10.32 -19.30 -26.18
N ARG A 49 9.74 -18.75 -25.08
CA ARG A 49 9.84 -17.33 -24.77
C ARG A 49 10.40 -17.19 -23.35
N ASP A 50 11.71 -17.07 -23.30
CA ASP A 50 12.44 -16.89 -22.05
C ASP A 50 12.20 -15.49 -21.51
N TYR A 51 11.40 -15.38 -20.46
CA TYR A 51 11.34 -14.20 -19.61
C TYR A 51 11.61 -14.58 -18.16
N ASN A 52 12.24 -13.70 -17.42
CA ASN A 52 12.36 -13.87 -15.98
C ASN A 52 11.00 -13.57 -15.35
N PRO A 53 10.43 -14.52 -14.60
CA PRO A 53 9.16 -14.29 -13.89
C PRO A 53 9.30 -13.13 -12.92
N VAL A 54 8.22 -12.39 -12.73
CA VAL A 54 8.18 -11.38 -11.67
C VAL A 54 8.08 -12.03 -10.30
N VAL A 55 8.51 -11.30 -9.28
CA VAL A 55 8.39 -11.68 -7.88
C VAL A 55 7.33 -10.80 -7.22
N THR A 56 6.17 -11.37 -6.96
CA THR A 56 5.16 -10.72 -6.13
C THR A 56 5.37 -11.17 -4.70
N LEU A 57 5.95 -10.31 -3.87
CA LEU A 57 6.23 -10.64 -2.47
C LEU A 57 4.91 -10.97 -1.75
N ASN A 58 4.91 -12.11 -1.02
CA ASN A 58 3.74 -12.62 -0.32
C ASN A 58 2.51 -12.86 -1.22
N GLY A 59 2.73 -13.08 -2.49
CA GLY A 59 1.74 -13.39 -3.51
C GLY A 59 2.25 -14.46 -4.47
N TRP A 60 1.56 -14.67 -5.56
CA TRP A 60 1.88 -15.67 -6.57
C TRP A 60 1.35 -15.27 -7.95
N THR A 61 1.84 -15.94 -8.99
CA THR A 61 1.43 -15.74 -10.38
C THR A 61 0.31 -16.71 -10.74
N LEU A 62 -0.74 -16.21 -11.41
CA LEU A 62 -1.88 -17.02 -11.82
C LEU A 62 -1.45 -18.07 -12.85
N PRO A 63 -1.64 -19.36 -12.59
CA PRO A 63 -1.34 -20.39 -13.57
C PRO A 63 -2.30 -20.32 -14.76
N TRP A 64 -1.81 -20.77 -15.91
CA TRP A 64 -2.58 -20.83 -17.13
C TRP A 64 -2.37 -22.18 -17.87
N ARG A 65 -3.28 -22.49 -18.75
CA ARG A 65 -3.12 -23.61 -19.68
C ARG A 65 -3.18 -23.13 -21.12
N MET A 66 -2.50 -23.83 -22.02
CA MET A 66 -2.60 -23.55 -23.43
C MET A 66 -3.73 -24.38 -24.04
N ASN A 67 -4.65 -23.73 -24.74
CA ASN A 67 -5.73 -24.37 -25.46
C ASN A 67 -5.83 -23.75 -26.87
N ASN A 68 -5.47 -24.54 -27.89
CA ASN A 68 -5.49 -24.12 -29.30
C ASN A 68 -4.84 -22.74 -29.56
N GLY A 69 -3.66 -22.49 -28.96
CA GLY A 69 -2.93 -21.24 -29.11
C GLY A 69 -3.44 -20.08 -28.29
N VAL A 70 -4.41 -20.31 -27.39
CA VAL A 70 -4.94 -19.33 -26.45
C VAL A 70 -4.50 -19.69 -25.03
N LYS A 71 -3.94 -18.73 -24.28
CA LYS A 71 -3.68 -18.88 -22.84
C LYS A 71 -4.96 -18.70 -22.07
N GLU A 72 -5.38 -19.75 -21.39
CA GLU A 72 -6.58 -19.75 -20.55
C GLU A 72 -6.21 -19.56 -19.07
N PHE A 73 -6.83 -18.58 -18.45
CA PHE A 73 -6.73 -18.27 -17.02
C PHE A 73 -8.09 -18.44 -16.35
N HIS A 74 -8.09 -18.69 -15.04
CA HIS A 74 -9.31 -18.71 -14.26
C HIS A 74 -9.15 -17.86 -13.02
N LEU A 75 -9.81 -16.70 -13.00
CA LEU A 75 -9.94 -15.83 -11.83
C LEU A 75 -11.25 -16.16 -11.11
N ILE A 76 -11.15 -16.32 -9.79
CA ILE A 76 -12.29 -16.59 -8.92
C ILE A 76 -12.38 -15.43 -7.93
N ALA A 77 -13.36 -14.55 -8.10
CA ALA A 77 -13.66 -13.49 -7.16
C ALA A 77 -14.37 -14.08 -5.93
N GLU A 78 -13.82 -13.94 -4.76
CA GLU A 78 -14.32 -14.60 -3.54
C GLU A 78 -13.88 -13.86 -2.26
N PRO A 79 -14.62 -14.03 -1.12
CA PRO A 79 -14.13 -13.61 0.17
C PRO A 79 -12.84 -14.33 0.55
N VAL A 80 -11.90 -13.59 1.15
CA VAL A 80 -10.58 -14.10 1.55
C VAL A 80 -10.21 -13.60 2.93
N VAL A 81 -9.34 -14.33 3.62
CA VAL A 81 -8.68 -13.86 4.84
C VAL A 81 -7.23 -13.57 4.52
N ARG A 82 -6.79 -12.35 4.77
CA ARG A 82 -5.41 -11.92 4.56
C ARG A 82 -4.74 -11.65 5.90
N GLU A 83 -3.71 -12.39 6.23
CA GLU A 83 -2.81 -12.00 7.31
C GLU A 83 -1.92 -10.86 6.80
N MET A 84 -2.13 -9.65 7.33
CA MET A 84 -1.42 -8.44 6.91
C MET A 84 -0.09 -8.27 7.64
N ALA A 85 -0.01 -8.74 8.88
CA ALA A 85 1.19 -8.88 9.69
C ALA A 85 0.99 -10.05 10.66
N PRO A 86 2.03 -10.58 11.31
CA PRO A 86 1.87 -11.64 12.30
C PRO A 86 0.82 -11.28 13.37
N GLY A 87 -0.23 -12.09 13.48
CA GLY A 87 -1.32 -11.86 14.45
C GLY A 87 -2.39 -10.84 14.03
N PHE A 88 -2.22 -10.17 12.90
CA PHE A 88 -3.21 -9.23 12.36
C PHE A 88 -3.79 -9.73 11.04
N LYS A 89 -5.10 -10.02 11.02
CA LYS A 89 -5.82 -10.58 9.88
C LYS A 89 -6.94 -9.65 9.44
N ALA A 90 -7.13 -9.55 8.12
CA ALA A 90 -8.24 -8.82 7.52
C ALA A 90 -9.15 -9.78 6.73
N HIS A 91 -10.46 -9.61 6.89
CA HIS A 91 -11.48 -10.26 6.07
C HIS A 91 -11.73 -9.38 4.85
N LEU A 92 -11.16 -9.77 3.74
CA LEU A 92 -11.17 -9.04 2.49
C LEU A 92 -12.01 -9.77 1.43
N TRP A 93 -12.17 -9.15 0.29
CA TRP A 93 -12.52 -9.80 -0.96
C TRP A 93 -11.30 -9.80 -1.87
N GLY A 94 -11.15 -10.83 -2.66
CA GLY A 94 -9.98 -10.97 -3.49
C GLY A 94 -10.19 -11.94 -4.63
N TYR A 95 -9.10 -12.45 -5.15
CA TYR A 95 -9.13 -13.40 -6.24
C TYR A 95 -8.28 -14.62 -5.92
N ASN A 96 -8.85 -15.82 -6.15
CA ASN A 96 -8.13 -17.09 -5.98
C ASN A 96 -7.46 -17.23 -4.59
N GLY A 97 -8.22 -16.92 -3.54
CA GLY A 97 -7.81 -17.10 -2.15
C GLY A 97 -6.90 -16.00 -1.60
N GLN A 98 -6.66 -14.90 -2.30
CA GLN A 98 -5.81 -13.81 -1.79
C GLN A 98 -6.23 -12.41 -2.24
N SER A 99 -5.75 -11.41 -1.50
CA SER A 99 -5.73 -10.00 -1.85
C SER A 99 -4.30 -9.45 -1.62
N PRO A 100 -3.71 -8.72 -2.59
CA PRO A 100 -4.15 -8.62 -3.99
C PRO A 100 -4.28 -9.97 -4.64
N GLY A 101 -5.10 -10.05 -5.69
CA GLY A 101 -5.22 -11.24 -6.52
C GLY A 101 -3.88 -11.64 -7.16
N PRO A 102 -3.79 -12.86 -7.72
CA PRO A 102 -2.55 -13.34 -8.32
C PRO A 102 -2.12 -12.48 -9.49
N THR A 103 -0.81 -12.29 -9.63
CA THR A 103 -0.22 -11.59 -10.78
C THR A 103 -0.48 -12.37 -12.05
N ILE A 104 -1.00 -11.71 -13.09
CA ILE A 104 -1.15 -12.29 -14.42
C ILE A 104 0.10 -11.94 -15.25
N GLU A 105 0.80 -12.96 -15.74
CA GLU A 105 1.96 -12.77 -16.61
C GLU A 105 1.69 -13.32 -18.00
N VAL A 106 1.88 -12.48 -19.01
CA VAL A 106 1.73 -12.84 -20.42
C VAL A 106 2.86 -12.27 -21.27
N VAL A 107 2.97 -12.72 -22.49
CA VAL A 107 3.91 -12.15 -23.48
C VAL A 107 3.13 -11.36 -24.52
N GLU A 108 3.69 -10.27 -24.98
CA GLU A 108 3.15 -9.47 -26.07
C GLU A 108 2.76 -10.34 -27.27
N GLY A 109 1.53 -10.18 -27.74
CA GLY A 109 0.94 -10.99 -28.80
C GLY A 109 0.24 -12.27 -28.32
N ASP A 110 0.29 -12.60 -27.04
CA ASP A 110 -0.50 -13.72 -26.51
C ASP A 110 -1.99 -13.44 -26.65
N LYS A 111 -2.71 -14.41 -27.17
CA LYS A 111 -4.17 -14.45 -27.07
C LYS A 111 -4.53 -15.01 -25.72
N VAL A 112 -5.31 -14.28 -24.97
CA VAL A 112 -5.77 -14.70 -23.63
C VAL A 112 -7.27 -14.94 -23.61
N ARG A 113 -7.68 -15.92 -22.82
CA ARG A 113 -9.06 -16.18 -22.43
C ARG A 113 -9.09 -16.26 -20.92
N ILE A 114 -9.83 -15.37 -20.28
CA ILE A 114 -9.87 -15.28 -18.83
C ILE A 114 -11.30 -15.56 -18.39
N PHE A 115 -11.49 -16.71 -17.74
CA PHE A 115 -12.73 -17.04 -17.07
C PHE A 115 -12.77 -16.31 -15.74
N VAL A 116 -13.82 -15.57 -15.46
CA VAL A 116 -14.04 -14.87 -14.21
C VAL A 116 -15.29 -15.41 -13.55
N THR A 117 -15.08 -16.16 -12.47
CA THR A 117 -16.18 -16.74 -11.68
C THR A 117 -16.43 -15.87 -10.47
N ASN A 118 -17.66 -15.41 -10.31
CA ASN A 118 -18.09 -14.62 -9.17
C ASN A 118 -18.62 -15.50 -8.04
N LYS A 119 -17.90 -15.58 -6.93
CA LYS A 119 -18.34 -16.21 -5.67
C LYS A 119 -18.58 -15.19 -4.55
N LEU A 120 -18.62 -13.91 -4.89
CA LEU A 120 -18.99 -12.86 -3.95
C LEU A 120 -20.50 -12.92 -3.63
N PRO A 121 -20.93 -12.29 -2.53
CA PRO A 121 -22.35 -12.17 -2.19
C PRO A 121 -23.11 -11.21 -3.12
N GLU A 122 -22.42 -10.45 -3.95
CA GLU A 122 -22.98 -9.45 -4.87
C GLU A 122 -22.45 -9.64 -6.31
N HIS A 123 -22.96 -8.83 -7.23
CA HIS A 123 -22.45 -8.79 -8.60
C HIS A 123 -21.07 -8.13 -8.67
N THR A 124 -20.29 -8.45 -9.69
CA THR A 124 -18.97 -7.86 -9.94
C THR A 124 -18.70 -7.65 -11.43
N SER A 125 -17.57 -7.11 -11.77
CA SER A 125 -16.97 -7.13 -13.11
C SER A 125 -15.46 -7.06 -12.99
N ILE A 126 -14.71 -7.13 -14.09
CA ILE A 126 -13.28 -6.88 -14.08
C ILE A 126 -12.89 -5.92 -15.19
N HIS A 127 -12.25 -4.84 -14.84
CA HIS A 127 -11.57 -3.92 -15.74
C HIS A 127 -10.08 -4.28 -15.81
N TRP A 128 -9.55 -4.32 -17.04
CA TRP A 128 -8.16 -4.61 -17.35
C TRP A 128 -7.40 -3.28 -17.52
N HIS A 129 -7.05 -2.66 -16.42
CA HIS A 129 -6.54 -1.30 -16.35
C HIS A 129 -5.26 -1.12 -17.17
N GLY A 130 -5.35 -0.22 -18.15
CA GLY A 130 -4.25 0.12 -19.05
C GLY A 130 -4.08 -0.80 -20.26
N GLN A 131 -4.85 -1.90 -20.38
CA GLN A 131 -4.80 -2.77 -21.54
C GLN A 131 -5.45 -2.14 -22.79
N ARG A 132 -4.89 -2.39 -23.95
CA ARG A 132 -5.49 -2.03 -25.24
C ARG A 132 -6.24 -3.23 -25.80
N LEU A 133 -7.54 -3.23 -25.61
CA LEU A 133 -8.43 -4.35 -25.88
C LEU A 133 -9.71 -3.92 -26.62
N PRO A 134 -10.52 -4.83 -27.16
CA PRO A 134 -11.85 -4.52 -27.71
C PRO A 134 -12.77 -3.93 -26.64
N ASN A 135 -13.54 -2.90 -26.98
CA ASN A 135 -14.42 -2.21 -26.04
C ASN A 135 -15.34 -3.13 -25.23
N GLY A 136 -15.92 -4.17 -25.84
CA GLY A 136 -16.77 -5.15 -25.15
C GLY A 136 -16.05 -6.05 -24.15
N MET A 137 -14.71 -5.96 -24.03
CA MET A 137 -13.88 -6.69 -23.06
C MET A 137 -13.30 -5.77 -21.97
N ASP A 138 -13.70 -4.51 -21.94
CA ASP A 138 -13.15 -3.50 -21.03
C ASP A 138 -13.62 -3.65 -19.58
N GLY A 139 -14.78 -4.25 -19.38
CA GLY A 139 -15.23 -4.70 -18.06
C GLY A 139 -16.03 -3.68 -17.24
N VAL A 140 -16.41 -2.54 -17.81
CA VAL A 140 -17.25 -1.55 -17.13
C VAL A 140 -18.70 -2.00 -17.13
N ALA A 141 -19.21 -2.37 -15.95
CA ALA A 141 -20.58 -2.83 -15.81
C ALA A 141 -21.59 -1.71 -16.19
N GLY A 142 -22.59 -2.07 -16.99
CA GLY A 142 -23.60 -1.12 -17.47
C GLY A 142 -23.17 -0.29 -18.69
N LEU A 143 -21.88 -0.28 -19.03
CA LEU A 143 -21.36 0.42 -20.21
C LEU A 143 -20.90 -0.56 -21.30
N ASN A 144 -19.95 -1.42 -20.99
CA ASN A 144 -19.38 -2.36 -21.96
C ASN A 144 -19.98 -3.75 -21.86
N GLN A 145 -20.51 -4.10 -20.68
CA GLN A 145 -21.08 -5.41 -20.38
C GLN A 145 -22.12 -5.33 -19.25
N PRO A 146 -22.97 -6.34 -19.08
CA PRO A 146 -23.71 -6.52 -17.83
C PRO A 146 -22.76 -6.95 -16.72
N ALA A 147 -23.07 -6.61 -15.47
CA ALA A 147 -22.34 -7.13 -14.32
C ALA A 147 -22.44 -8.66 -14.26
N ILE A 148 -21.42 -9.29 -13.66
CA ILE A 148 -21.36 -10.75 -13.43
C ILE A 148 -22.15 -11.07 -12.17
N PRO A 149 -23.34 -11.72 -12.24
CA PRO A 149 -24.10 -12.06 -11.05
C PRO A 149 -23.35 -13.06 -10.17
N ALA A 150 -23.68 -13.09 -8.89
CA ALA A 150 -23.18 -14.10 -7.96
C ALA A 150 -23.42 -15.53 -8.51
N GLY A 151 -22.41 -16.39 -8.41
CA GLY A 151 -22.42 -17.76 -8.91
C GLY A 151 -22.25 -17.91 -10.42
N LYS A 152 -22.05 -16.84 -11.18
CA LYS A 152 -21.87 -16.88 -12.64
C LYS A 152 -20.42 -16.70 -13.04
N THR A 153 -20.11 -17.20 -14.27
CA THR A 153 -18.80 -17.07 -14.89
C THR A 153 -18.95 -16.31 -16.21
N PHE A 154 -18.14 -15.25 -16.37
CA PHE A 154 -18.00 -14.54 -17.64
C PHE A 154 -16.63 -14.84 -18.25
N VAL A 155 -16.49 -14.57 -19.54
CA VAL A 155 -15.26 -14.83 -20.30
C VAL A 155 -14.79 -13.56 -20.98
N TYR A 156 -13.52 -13.26 -20.82
CA TYR A 156 -12.86 -12.14 -21.49
C TYR A 156 -11.80 -12.69 -22.45
N GLU A 157 -11.85 -12.26 -23.70
CA GLU A 157 -10.94 -12.74 -24.76
C GLU A 157 -10.31 -11.53 -25.47
N PHE A 158 -9.01 -11.42 -25.41
CA PHE A 158 -8.29 -10.39 -26.14
C PHE A 158 -6.82 -10.77 -26.38
N THR A 159 -6.09 -9.92 -27.09
CA THR A 159 -4.66 -10.07 -27.31
C THR A 159 -3.90 -9.05 -26.48
N ALA A 160 -2.89 -9.49 -25.72
CA ALA A 160 -1.97 -8.61 -25.03
C ALA A 160 -1.12 -7.86 -26.06
N ARG A 161 -1.35 -6.55 -26.22
CA ARG A 161 -0.84 -5.80 -27.40
C ARG A 161 0.47 -5.06 -27.17
N ARG A 162 0.85 -4.82 -25.92
CA ARG A 162 2.06 -4.07 -25.60
C ARG A 162 2.72 -4.57 -24.31
N PRO A 163 4.06 -4.53 -24.23
CA PRO A 163 4.74 -4.84 -22.99
C PRO A 163 4.56 -3.70 -21.97
N GLY A 164 4.57 -4.05 -20.68
CA GLY A 164 4.45 -3.07 -19.62
C GLY A 164 3.89 -3.66 -18.34
N THR A 165 3.60 -2.74 -17.44
CA THR A 165 3.02 -2.98 -16.12
C THR A 165 1.59 -2.47 -16.10
N PHE A 166 0.64 -3.30 -15.67
CA PHE A 166 -0.79 -3.03 -15.68
C PHE A 166 -1.42 -3.58 -14.40
N MET A 167 -2.70 -3.29 -14.21
CA MET A 167 -3.48 -3.75 -13.06
C MET A 167 -4.81 -4.35 -13.54
N TYR A 168 -5.51 -5.05 -12.67
CA TYR A 168 -6.91 -5.39 -12.85
C TYR A 168 -7.68 -5.19 -11.55
N HIS A 169 -8.91 -4.74 -11.67
CA HIS A 169 -9.79 -4.44 -10.54
C HIS A 169 -11.27 -4.50 -10.95
N PRO A 170 -12.22 -4.61 -10.01
CA PRO A 170 -13.64 -4.55 -10.36
C PRO A 170 -14.03 -3.17 -10.90
N HIS A 171 -15.09 -3.14 -11.71
CA HIS A 171 -15.73 -1.92 -12.18
C HIS A 171 -17.26 -2.05 -12.11
N ALA A 172 -17.73 -2.75 -11.06
CA ALA A 172 -19.11 -2.83 -10.60
C ALA A 172 -19.04 -2.73 -9.07
N ASP A 173 -19.80 -1.84 -8.47
CA ASP A 173 -19.65 -1.43 -7.07
C ASP A 173 -18.17 -1.22 -6.66
N GLU A 174 -17.48 -0.46 -7.48
CA GLU A 174 -16.03 -0.28 -7.41
C GLU A 174 -15.61 0.23 -6.03
N MET A 175 -16.37 1.16 -5.45
CA MET A 175 -16.07 1.74 -4.14
C MET A 175 -15.98 0.67 -3.06
N THR A 176 -17.00 -0.18 -2.94
CA THR A 176 -17.01 -1.26 -1.95
C THR A 176 -15.95 -2.32 -2.26
N GLN A 177 -15.88 -2.79 -3.50
CA GLN A 177 -15.04 -3.91 -3.87
C GLN A 177 -13.55 -3.57 -3.81
N MET A 178 -13.18 -2.34 -4.17
CA MET A 178 -11.80 -1.86 -4.03
C MET A 178 -11.42 -1.69 -2.55
N ALA A 179 -12.29 -1.09 -1.74
CA ALA A 179 -12.08 -0.94 -0.30
C ALA A 179 -11.96 -2.31 0.42
N MET A 180 -12.63 -3.32 -0.10
CA MET A 180 -12.52 -4.70 0.38
C MET A 180 -11.27 -5.43 -0.14
N GLY A 181 -10.45 -4.81 -0.99
CA GLY A 181 -9.16 -5.35 -1.41
C GLY A 181 -9.14 -6.07 -2.77
N MET A 182 -10.18 -5.92 -3.59
CA MET A 182 -10.26 -6.56 -4.91
C MET A 182 -9.40 -5.80 -5.91
N MET A 183 -8.21 -6.27 -6.14
CA MET A 183 -7.25 -5.74 -7.10
C MET A 183 -6.19 -6.78 -7.44
N GLY A 184 -5.52 -6.63 -8.56
CA GLY A 184 -4.41 -7.50 -8.92
C GLY A 184 -3.47 -6.86 -9.94
N PHE A 185 -2.32 -7.50 -10.13
CA PHE A 185 -1.25 -7.02 -10.98
C PHE A 185 -1.24 -7.76 -12.32
N TRP A 186 -0.88 -7.05 -13.38
CA TRP A 186 -0.70 -7.63 -14.70
C TRP A 186 0.61 -7.18 -15.31
N VAL A 187 1.42 -8.13 -15.79
CA VAL A 187 2.66 -7.86 -16.49
C VAL A 187 2.63 -8.48 -17.89
N THR A 188 2.90 -7.66 -18.90
CA THR A 188 3.11 -8.13 -20.26
C THR A 188 4.60 -8.03 -20.57
N HIS A 189 5.25 -9.16 -20.78
CA HIS A 189 6.65 -9.23 -21.19
C HIS A 189 6.77 -8.97 -22.69
N PRO A 190 7.89 -8.37 -23.16
CA PRO A 190 8.07 -8.15 -24.59
C PRO A 190 8.23 -9.47 -25.33
N LYS A 191 7.65 -9.56 -26.52
CA LYS A 191 7.78 -10.72 -27.41
C LYS A 191 9.19 -10.92 -27.94
N GLU A 192 9.85 -9.80 -28.21
CA GLU A 192 11.19 -9.73 -28.79
C GLU A 192 12.03 -8.77 -27.95
N LYS A 193 13.35 -8.77 -28.20
CA LYS A 193 14.24 -7.83 -27.55
C LYS A 193 13.78 -6.39 -27.84
N ASN A 194 13.35 -5.69 -26.81
CA ASN A 194 12.93 -4.30 -26.92
C ASN A 194 14.08 -3.39 -26.43
N PRO A 195 14.56 -2.44 -27.25
CA PRO A 195 15.66 -1.57 -26.87
C PRO A 195 15.36 -0.70 -25.63
N ASN A 196 14.08 -0.47 -25.35
CA ASN A 196 13.61 0.31 -24.21
C ASN A 196 13.27 -0.54 -22.97
N ILE A 197 13.54 -1.84 -22.98
CA ILE A 197 13.32 -2.72 -21.85
C ILE A 197 14.62 -3.44 -21.54
N ASP A 198 15.18 -3.18 -20.37
CA ASP A 198 16.41 -3.83 -19.96
C ASP A 198 16.14 -5.24 -19.42
N VAL A 199 17.14 -6.10 -19.58
CA VAL A 199 17.16 -7.37 -18.86
C VAL A 199 17.57 -7.08 -17.41
N VAL A 200 16.84 -7.63 -16.47
CA VAL A 200 17.09 -7.47 -15.04
C VAL A 200 17.26 -8.82 -14.36
N ASN A 201 17.99 -8.84 -13.25
CA ASN A 201 18.21 -10.05 -12.46
C ASN A 201 17.02 -10.32 -11.54
N ARG A 202 16.37 -9.25 -11.03
CA ARG A 202 15.21 -9.31 -10.17
C ARG A 202 14.15 -8.32 -10.65
N ASP A 203 12.89 -8.75 -10.65
CA ASP A 203 11.75 -7.96 -11.10
C ASP A 203 10.62 -8.12 -10.07
N PHE A 204 10.41 -7.11 -9.21
CA PHE A 204 9.45 -7.14 -8.12
C PHE A 204 8.17 -6.40 -8.49
N CYS A 205 7.04 -6.89 -7.97
CA CYS A 205 5.73 -6.27 -8.13
C CYS A 205 5.15 -5.86 -6.78
N PHE A 206 4.76 -4.59 -6.66
CA PHE A 206 4.06 -4.03 -5.51
C PHE A 206 2.76 -3.37 -5.94
N LEU A 207 1.65 -3.83 -5.39
CA LEU A 207 0.37 -3.19 -5.51
C LEU A 207 0.05 -2.48 -4.19
N LEU A 208 -0.18 -1.17 -4.28
CA LEU A 208 -0.46 -0.33 -3.12
C LEU A 208 -1.95 -0.42 -2.80
N SER A 209 -2.28 -0.61 -1.55
CA SER A 209 -3.65 -0.65 -1.06
C SER A 209 -3.78 0.01 0.31
N SER A 210 -4.95 0.55 0.58
CA SER A 210 -5.30 1.21 1.83
C SER A 210 -6.60 0.65 2.38
N TYR A 211 -6.68 0.55 3.70
CA TYR A 211 -7.85 0.04 4.41
C TYR A 211 -8.13 0.90 5.63
N ASP A 212 -9.39 0.92 6.01
CA ASP A 212 -9.84 1.44 7.29
C ASP A 212 -10.40 0.27 8.09
N ILE A 213 -9.63 -0.22 9.06
CA ILE A 213 -9.97 -1.38 9.90
C ILE A 213 -9.85 -0.95 11.35
N ASP A 214 -10.99 -0.82 12.03
CA ASP A 214 -11.01 -0.48 13.44
C ASP A 214 -10.18 -1.48 14.28
N PRO A 215 -9.40 -1.01 15.27
CA PRO A 215 -8.69 -1.88 16.20
C PRO A 215 -9.61 -2.94 16.81
N GLY A 216 -9.20 -4.20 16.77
CA GLY A 216 -10.00 -5.33 17.24
C GLY A 216 -11.06 -5.83 16.25
N SER A 217 -11.24 -5.18 15.10
CA SER A 217 -12.09 -5.65 14.01
C SER A 217 -11.30 -6.39 12.94
N PHE A 218 -12.01 -6.99 11.98
CA PHE A 218 -11.40 -7.77 10.89
C PHE A 218 -11.76 -7.23 9.51
N THR A 219 -12.81 -6.45 9.40
CA THR A 219 -13.37 -6.07 8.10
C THR A 219 -13.17 -4.59 7.83
N PRO A 220 -12.64 -4.22 6.66
CA PRO A 220 -12.51 -2.82 6.27
C PRO A 220 -13.87 -2.13 6.19
N ASN A 221 -13.89 -0.84 6.50
CA ASN A 221 -15.02 0.05 6.30
C ASN A 221 -15.00 0.56 4.85
N PRO A 222 -15.92 0.16 3.97
CA PRO A 222 -15.92 0.59 2.57
C PRO A 222 -16.37 2.04 2.37
N MET A 223 -16.89 2.69 3.41
CA MET A 223 -17.36 4.08 3.32
C MET A 223 -16.26 5.12 3.54
N THR A 224 -15.08 4.69 3.95
CA THR A 224 -13.95 5.59 4.20
C THR A 224 -13.37 6.08 2.88
N MET A 225 -13.23 7.40 2.76
CA MET A 225 -12.73 8.05 1.55
C MET A 225 -11.27 8.49 1.66
N LEU A 226 -10.84 9.01 2.81
CA LEU A 226 -9.51 9.61 3.01
C LEU A 226 -8.82 9.15 4.29
N ASP A 227 -9.56 8.93 5.37
CA ASP A 227 -9.02 8.66 6.71
C ASP A 227 -8.71 7.17 6.91
N PHE A 228 -7.95 6.62 5.98
CA PHE A 228 -7.46 5.24 6.11
C PHE A 228 -6.44 5.13 7.22
N ASN A 229 -6.44 4.00 7.91
CA ASN A 229 -5.55 3.72 9.02
C ASN A 229 -4.53 2.60 8.73
N ILE A 230 -4.70 1.85 7.63
CA ILE A 230 -3.78 0.81 7.17
C ILE A 230 -3.33 1.13 5.75
N TRP A 231 -2.02 1.30 5.58
CA TRP A 231 -1.36 1.52 4.30
C TRP A 231 -0.43 0.36 4.01
N SER A 232 -0.64 -0.32 2.91
CA SER A 232 -0.04 -1.63 2.71
C SER A 232 0.58 -1.81 1.32
N TRP A 233 1.53 -2.74 1.23
CA TRP A 233 2.11 -3.27 0.01
C TRP A 233 1.72 -4.73 -0.16
N ASN A 234 1.08 -5.06 -1.29
CA ASN A 234 0.52 -6.39 -1.54
C ASN A 234 -0.39 -6.86 -0.38
N SER A 235 -1.22 -5.94 0.16
CA SER A 235 -2.07 -6.15 1.35
C SER A 235 -1.31 -6.73 2.54
N ARG A 236 -0.07 -6.25 2.71
CA ARG A 236 0.74 -6.51 3.89
C ARG A 236 1.36 -5.23 4.42
N VAL A 237 1.60 -5.19 5.70
CA VAL A 237 2.29 -4.11 6.40
C VAL A 237 3.54 -4.65 7.09
N PHE A 238 4.57 -3.82 7.25
CA PHE A 238 5.78 -4.23 7.98
C PHE A 238 5.44 -4.57 9.43
N PRO A 239 5.98 -5.69 10.00
CA PRO A 239 6.97 -6.59 9.44
C PRO A 239 6.39 -7.81 8.67
N GLY A 240 5.11 -7.79 8.32
CA GLY A 240 4.44 -8.90 7.65
C GLY A 240 4.76 -9.03 6.15
N ILE A 241 5.38 -8.01 5.54
CA ILE A 241 5.86 -8.08 4.17
C ILE A 241 7.30 -8.58 4.11
N ASP A 242 7.57 -9.50 3.17
CA ASP A 242 8.91 -10.02 2.97
C ASP A 242 9.89 -8.95 2.46
N THR A 243 11.18 -9.18 2.73
CA THR A 243 12.25 -8.32 2.25
C THR A 243 12.58 -8.57 0.78
N LEU A 244 13.06 -7.53 0.09
CA LEU A 244 13.56 -7.63 -1.28
C LEU A 244 15.02 -8.12 -1.25
N ASN A 245 15.20 -9.42 -1.39
CA ASN A 245 16.55 -10.01 -1.37
C ASN A 245 17.17 -9.94 -2.77
N VAL A 246 18.34 -9.32 -2.86
CA VAL A 246 19.06 -9.09 -4.10
C VAL A 246 20.55 -9.36 -3.91
N ARG A 247 21.21 -9.74 -4.97
CA ARG A 247 22.64 -9.95 -4.98
C ARG A 247 23.36 -8.63 -5.31
N TYR A 248 24.50 -8.42 -4.71
CA TYR A 248 25.40 -7.32 -5.09
C TYR A 248 25.69 -7.32 -6.60
N LYS A 249 25.50 -6.18 -7.24
CA LYS A 249 25.55 -5.93 -8.69
C LYS A 249 24.35 -6.52 -9.48
N ASP A 250 23.32 -7.01 -8.86
CA ASP A 250 22.08 -7.27 -9.59
C ASP A 250 21.49 -5.97 -10.14
N LYS A 251 21.03 -6.00 -11.35
CA LYS A 251 20.10 -4.99 -11.87
C LYS A 251 18.69 -5.38 -11.43
N VAL A 252 18.06 -4.49 -10.71
CA VAL A 252 16.77 -4.73 -10.05
C VAL A 252 15.71 -3.83 -10.67
N ARG A 253 14.54 -4.40 -10.95
CA ARG A 253 13.33 -3.67 -11.34
C ARG A 253 12.30 -3.81 -10.25
N ILE A 254 11.63 -2.71 -9.94
CA ILE A 254 10.44 -2.70 -9.09
C ILE A 254 9.30 -2.06 -9.89
N ARG A 255 8.19 -2.78 -9.98
CA ARG A 255 6.95 -2.36 -10.60
C ARG A 255 5.96 -2.01 -9.50
N ILE A 256 5.39 -0.81 -9.57
CA ILE A 256 4.51 -0.27 -8.54
C ILE A 256 3.21 0.15 -9.20
N GLY A 257 2.08 -0.35 -8.70
CA GLY A 257 0.74 0.06 -9.09
C GLY A 257 0.00 0.65 -7.91
N ASN A 258 -0.73 1.74 -8.14
CA ASN A 258 -1.46 2.43 -7.07
C ASN A 258 -2.96 2.39 -7.33
N LEU A 259 -3.68 1.63 -6.52
CA LEU A 259 -5.15 1.58 -6.50
C LEU A 259 -5.72 2.04 -5.13
N THR A 260 -4.99 2.94 -4.46
CA THR A 260 -5.47 3.64 -3.27
C THR A 260 -6.16 4.96 -3.65
N MET A 261 -6.61 5.72 -2.67
CA MET A 261 -7.27 7.01 -2.86
C MET A 261 -6.33 8.21 -2.76
N THR A 262 -5.01 8.00 -2.65
CA THR A 262 -4.00 9.06 -2.59
C THR A 262 -2.73 8.68 -3.34
N ASN A 263 -1.87 9.64 -3.64
CA ASN A 263 -0.55 9.36 -4.20
C ASN A 263 0.41 8.82 -3.14
N HIS A 264 1.42 8.11 -3.59
CA HIS A 264 2.47 7.56 -2.74
C HIS A 264 3.85 7.87 -3.32
N PRO A 265 4.65 8.74 -2.68
CA PRO A 265 6.04 8.94 -3.01
C PRO A 265 6.87 7.77 -2.44
N ILE A 266 7.35 6.90 -3.30
CA ILE A 266 8.08 5.68 -2.93
C ILE A 266 9.58 5.95 -2.99
N HIS A 267 10.25 5.82 -1.85
CA HIS A 267 11.65 6.15 -1.65
C HIS A 267 12.50 4.90 -1.43
N LEU A 268 13.68 4.89 -2.04
CA LEU A 268 14.71 3.88 -1.84
C LEU A 268 15.96 4.54 -1.24
N HIS A 269 16.42 4.01 -0.12
CA HIS A 269 17.66 4.44 0.51
C HIS A 269 18.91 3.89 -0.21
N GLY A 270 19.99 4.63 -0.13
CA GLY A 270 21.34 4.20 -0.51
C GLY A 270 21.57 4.01 -2.03
N HIS A 271 20.55 4.12 -2.83
CA HIS A 271 20.61 3.94 -4.29
C HIS A 271 19.79 5.02 -5.00
N GLU A 272 20.23 5.41 -6.17
CA GLU A 272 19.40 6.12 -7.14
C GLU A 272 18.80 5.13 -8.13
N PHE A 273 17.65 5.45 -8.69
CA PHE A 273 17.02 4.62 -9.70
C PHE A 273 16.56 5.44 -10.90
N GLN A 274 16.43 4.78 -12.05
CA GLN A 274 15.81 5.36 -13.24
C GLN A 274 14.33 5.04 -13.30
N ILE A 275 13.52 6.00 -13.76
CA ILE A 275 12.14 5.74 -14.18
C ILE A 275 12.18 5.09 -15.57
N THR A 276 11.94 3.78 -15.62
CA THR A 276 12.06 2.98 -16.85
C THR A 276 10.73 2.59 -17.45
N GLY A 277 9.62 2.90 -16.76
CA GLY A 277 8.26 2.70 -17.27
C GLY A 277 7.22 3.48 -16.47
N THR A 278 6.13 3.78 -17.18
CA THR A 278 4.94 4.41 -16.63
C THR A 278 3.72 3.56 -16.98
N ASP A 279 2.52 3.99 -16.60
CA ASP A 279 1.25 3.41 -17.04
C ASP A 279 1.10 3.40 -18.59
N GLY A 280 1.82 4.27 -19.29
CA GLY A 280 1.91 4.29 -20.74
C GLY A 280 2.80 3.19 -21.36
N GLY A 281 3.57 2.48 -20.55
CA GLY A 281 4.53 1.45 -20.97
C GLY A 281 5.99 1.86 -20.76
N PRO A 282 6.94 1.21 -21.44
CA PRO A 282 8.36 1.47 -21.27
C PRO A 282 8.76 2.89 -21.65
N THR A 283 9.53 3.55 -20.79
CA THR A 283 10.13 4.85 -21.10
C THR A 283 11.29 4.66 -22.09
N PRO A 284 11.31 5.39 -23.23
CA PRO A 284 12.45 5.39 -24.12
C PRO A 284 13.76 5.69 -23.38
N LYS A 285 14.83 4.95 -23.68
CA LYS A 285 16.10 5.11 -22.94
C LYS A 285 16.62 6.55 -22.91
N ALA A 286 16.44 7.28 -23.99
CA ALA A 286 16.88 8.68 -24.07
C ALA A 286 16.06 9.63 -23.18
N ASN A 287 14.90 9.19 -22.72
CA ASN A 287 13.97 10.00 -21.93
C ASN A 287 13.90 9.53 -20.45
N ARG A 288 14.78 8.65 -20.04
CA ARG A 288 14.87 8.21 -18.64
C ARG A 288 15.59 9.25 -17.81
N TRP A 289 15.16 9.41 -16.58
CA TRP A 289 15.78 10.28 -15.60
C TRP A 289 15.97 9.56 -14.28
N TYR A 290 16.86 10.08 -13.46
CA TYR A 290 17.15 9.52 -12.13
C TYR A 290 16.30 10.19 -11.06
N GLU A 291 15.87 9.40 -10.12
CA GLU A 291 15.19 9.81 -8.89
C GLU A 291 15.66 8.94 -7.73
N VAL A 292 15.34 9.37 -6.53
CA VAL A 292 15.45 8.58 -5.29
C VAL A 292 14.07 8.38 -4.64
N THR A 293 13.07 9.12 -5.14
CA THR A 293 11.67 9.05 -4.69
C THR A 293 10.77 9.21 -5.91
N ALA A 294 10.02 8.16 -6.24
CA ALA A 294 9.08 8.17 -7.36
C ALA A 294 7.65 8.39 -6.86
N ASP A 295 6.99 9.44 -7.33
CA ASP A 295 5.58 9.64 -7.02
C ASP A 295 4.70 8.73 -7.89
N VAL A 296 3.80 7.99 -7.25
CA VAL A 296 2.83 7.12 -7.91
C VAL A 296 1.44 7.65 -7.62
N ALA A 297 0.85 8.34 -8.59
CA ALA A 297 -0.48 8.88 -8.45
C ALA A 297 -1.56 7.78 -8.46
N VAL A 298 -2.77 8.12 -8.02
CA VAL A 298 -3.93 7.21 -8.04
C VAL A 298 -4.18 6.70 -9.46
N GLY A 299 -4.38 5.41 -9.62
CA GLY A 299 -4.61 4.76 -10.92
C GLY A 299 -3.35 4.63 -11.80
N GLN A 300 -2.18 5.03 -11.32
CA GLN A 300 -0.95 4.98 -12.11
C GLN A 300 -0.04 3.80 -11.74
N MET A 301 0.78 3.43 -12.70
CA MET A 301 1.91 2.52 -12.51
C MET A 301 3.23 3.26 -12.72
N ARG A 302 4.26 2.86 -11.98
CA ARG A 302 5.66 3.26 -12.17
C ARG A 302 6.53 2.03 -12.20
N GLN A 303 7.56 2.09 -13.02
CA GLN A 303 8.61 1.10 -13.08
C GLN A 303 9.94 1.78 -12.84
N ILE A 304 10.64 1.36 -11.80
CA ILE A 304 11.95 1.87 -11.42
C ILE A 304 12.99 0.78 -11.56
N GLU A 305 14.20 1.16 -11.97
CA GLU A 305 15.33 0.24 -12.06
C GLU A 305 16.58 0.85 -11.44
N PHE A 306 17.29 0.05 -10.65
CA PHE A 306 18.56 0.42 -10.04
C PHE A 306 19.58 -0.70 -10.11
N LEU A 307 20.85 -0.36 -9.91
CA LEU A 307 21.94 -1.30 -9.73
C LEU A 307 22.17 -1.48 -8.21
N ALA A 308 22.10 -2.70 -7.72
CA ALA A 308 22.34 -3.02 -6.32
C ALA A 308 23.86 -3.02 -6.03
N ASP A 309 24.50 -1.86 -6.02
CA ASP A 309 25.96 -1.74 -5.97
C ASP A 309 26.53 -1.29 -4.63
N GLU A 310 25.67 -1.15 -3.62
CA GLU A 310 26.08 -0.96 -2.24
C GLU A 310 25.48 -2.03 -1.33
N GLU A 311 26.35 -2.78 -0.63
CA GLU A 311 25.96 -3.88 0.24
C GLU A 311 25.34 -3.37 1.54
N GLY A 312 24.26 -3.99 2.02
CA GLY A 312 23.59 -3.58 3.25
C GLY A 312 22.11 -3.91 3.30
N ASP A 313 21.45 -3.37 4.32
CA ASP A 313 20.00 -3.35 4.49
C ASP A 313 19.48 -1.95 4.26
N TRP A 314 18.73 -1.75 3.20
CA TRP A 314 18.29 -0.45 2.73
C TRP A 314 16.79 -0.28 2.88
N ALA A 315 16.37 0.77 3.55
CA ALA A 315 14.94 1.08 3.68
C ALA A 315 14.31 1.35 2.31
N PHE A 316 13.13 0.79 2.11
CA PHE A 316 12.29 1.03 0.93
C PHE A 316 10.87 1.28 1.41
N HIS A 317 10.35 2.49 1.22
CA HIS A 317 9.12 2.90 1.89
C HIS A 317 8.39 4.06 1.19
N CYS A 318 7.11 4.25 1.54
CA CYS A 318 6.39 5.47 1.22
C CYS A 318 6.94 6.63 2.06
N HIS A 319 7.22 7.78 1.44
CA HIS A 319 7.80 8.94 2.15
C HIS A 319 6.74 9.83 2.84
N LYS A 320 5.46 9.47 2.77
CA LYS A 320 4.45 10.04 3.66
C LYS A 320 4.56 9.33 5.01
N SER A 321 5.02 10.02 6.05
CA SER A 321 5.36 9.43 7.34
C SER A 321 4.20 8.64 7.97
N HIS A 322 2.96 9.13 7.86
CA HIS A 322 1.78 8.42 8.38
C HIS A 322 1.49 7.10 7.63
N HIS A 323 1.94 6.95 6.39
CA HIS A 323 1.80 5.69 5.64
C HIS A 323 2.79 4.61 6.07
N THR A 324 3.82 4.96 6.86
CA THR A 324 4.74 4.03 7.50
C THR A 324 4.39 3.78 8.97
N MET A 325 3.13 3.97 9.32
CA MET A 325 2.56 3.71 10.64
C MET A 325 1.36 2.77 10.50
N ASN A 326 1.13 1.95 11.49
CA ASN A 326 -0.05 1.10 11.56
C ASN A 326 -1.22 1.82 12.25
N ALA A 327 -2.41 1.21 12.26
CA ALA A 327 -3.64 1.84 12.72
C ALA A 327 -3.61 2.29 14.18
N MET A 328 -2.90 1.55 15.03
CA MET A 328 -2.92 1.82 16.45
C MET A 328 -2.19 3.12 16.78
N GLY A 329 -2.80 3.94 17.62
CA GLY A 329 -2.20 5.14 18.18
C GLY A 329 -2.40 6.43 17.38
N HIS A 330 -3.09 6.39 16.23
CA HIS A 330 -3.41 7.60 15.48
C HIS A 330 -4.24 8.59 16.31
N ASP A 331 -5.14 8.07 17.15
CA ASP A 331 -6.01 8.88 18.02
C ASP A 331 -5.50 8.98 19.47
N MET A 332 -4.32 8.44 19.77
CA MET A 332 -3.77 8.49 21.12
C MET A 332 -3.15 9.85 21.41
N ALA A 333 -3.63 10.51 22.46
CA ALA A 333 -3.02 11.73 22.96
C ALA A 333 -1.59 11.45 23.47
N ASN A 334 -0.63 12.22 22.99
CA ASN A 334 0.76 12.13 23.40
C ASN A 334 1.37 13.53 23.58
N LEU A 335 2.60 13.59 24.09
CA LEU A 335 3.31 14.83 24.37
C LEU A 335 4.46 15.11 23.36
N ILE A 336 4.48 14.38 22.24
CA ILE A 336 5.53 14.57 21.21
C ILE A 336 5.46 16.01 20.69
N GLY A 337 6.60 16.70 20.69
CA GLY A 337 6.70 18.09 20.24
C GLY A 337 6.16 19.14 21.23
N VAL A 338 5.69 18.74 22.39
CA VAL A 338 5.20 19.65 23.44
C VAL A 338 6.23 19.74 24.56
N ASP A 339 6.52 20.95 25.03
CA ASP A 339 7.33 21.11 26.25
C ASP A 339 6.51 20.70 27.47
N HIS A 340 6.75 19.49 27.94
CA HIS A 340 6.01 18.88 29.05
C HIS A 340 6.80 18.76 30.35
N ARG A 341 7.94 19.44 30.43
CA ARG A 341 8.80 19.42 31.64
C ARG A 341 8.00 19.73 32.89
N GLY A 342 7.98 18.80 33.83
CA GLY A 342 7.23 18.87 35.09
C GLY A 342 5.72 18.60 35.00
N MET A 343 5.15 18.42 33.81
CA MET A 343 3.73 18.12 33.64
C MET A 343 3.40 16.62 33.79
N ALA A 344 4.25 15.75 33.26
CA ALA A 344 4.05 14.31 33.31
C ALA A 344 3.86 13.80 34.74
N GLY A 345 4.67 14.25 35.70
CA GLY A 345 4.52 13.91 37.11
C GLY A 345 3.25 14.43 37.76
N LYS A 346 2.68 15.53 37.27
CA LYS A 346 1.39 16.06 37.75
C LYS A 346 0.23 15.24 37.16
N ILE A 347 0.30 14.89 35.89
CA ILE A 347 -0.73 14.09 35.23
C ILE A 347 -0.79 12.69 35.83
N LYS A 348 0.35 12.02 36.05
CA LYS A 348 0.41 10.71 36.72
C LYS A 348 -0.18 10.70 38.12
N LYS A 349 -0.12 11.83 38.84
CA LYS A 349 -0.79 11.96 40.16
C LYS A 349 -2.31 12.03 40.07
N LEU A 350 -2.83 12.58 38.97
CA LEU A 350 -4.27 12.73 38.72
C LEU A 350 -4.85 11.49 38.06
N ILE A 351 -4.09 10.87 37.18
CA ILE A 351 -4.47 9.69 36.41
C ILE A 351 -3.31 8.68 36.52
N PRO A 352 -3.35 7.79 37.54
CA PRO A 352 -2.23 6.86 37.81
C PRO A 352 -1.82 5.98 36.64
N ASP A 353 -2.78 5.59 35.82
CA ASP A 353 -2.59 4.74 34.64
C ASP A 353 -2.27 5.54 33.38
N TYR A 354 -2.08 6.86 33.49
CA TYR A 354 -1.70 7.68 32.35
C TYR A 354 -0.29 7.33 31.89
N MET A 355 -0.19 6.92 30.64
CA MET A 355 1.09 6.67 30.00
C MET A 355 1.67 7.97 29.47
N VAL A 356 2.84 8.34 29.98
CA VAL A 356 3.61 9.44 29.44
C VAL A 356 4.32 8.95 28.18
N MET A 357 3.73 9.27 27.02
CA MET A 357 4.33 8.96 25.74
C MET A 357 5.00 10.20 25.16
N GLY A 358 6.13 10.01 24.46
CA GLY A 358 6.80 11.06 23.72
C GLY A 358 8.02 11.68 24.40
N GLU A 359 8.47 11.18 25.54
CA GLU A 359 9.76 11.62 26.14
C GLU A 359 10.96 11.26 25.22
N ARG A 360 10.91 10.09 24.59
CA ARG A 360 11.86 9.61 23.59
C ARG A 360 11.27 9.63 22.18
N GLY A 361 10.25 10.48 21.95
CA GLY A 361 9.52 10.50 20.69
C GLY A 361 8.74 9.23 20.44
N MET A 362 8.69 8.78 19.19
CA MET A 362 7.94 7.58 18.78
C MET A 362 8.56 6.28 19.30
N ALA A 363 9.80 6.27 19.75
CA ALA A 363 10.44 5.10 20.36
C ALA A 363 9.65 4.57 21.57
N ASP A 364 9.03 5.47 22.35
CA ASP A 364 8.18 5.08 23.47
C ASP A 364 6.98 4.22 23.02
N MET A 365 6.51 4.41 21.79
CA MET A 365 5.39 3.65 21.22
C MET A 365 5.80 2.25 20.75
N THR A 366 7.06 2.05 20.39
CA THR A 366 7.57 0.77 19.86
C THR A 366 8.03 -0.18 20.95
N GLU A 367 8.49 0.36 22.08
CA GLU A 367 9.10 -0.42 23.17
C GLU A 367 8.11 -0.76 24.30
N MET A 368 6.88 -0.21 24.28
CA MET A 368 5.90 -0.47 25.33
C MET A 368 5.13 -1.77 25.09
N GLU A 369 5.19 -2.67 26.08
CA GLU A 369 4.27 -3.79 26.19
C GLU A 369 2.89 -3.27 26.63
N MET A 370 2.04 -2.93 25.68
CA MET A 370 0.66 -2.56 25.94
C MET A 370 -0.27 -3.74 25.67
N PRO A 371 -1.28 -3.98 26.52
CA PRO A 371 -2.35 -4.89 26.15
C PRO A 371 -3.10 -4.29 24.96
N LEU A 372 -2.88 -4.86 23.79
CA LEU A 372 -3.60 -4.50 22.59
C LEU A 372 -4.93 -5.25 22.52
N PRO A 373 -5.97 -4.68 21.92
CA PRO A 373 -7.13 -5.47 21.52
C PRO A 373 -6.72 -6.64 20.64
N ASP A 374 -7.48 -7.72 20.67
CA ASP A 374 -7.28 -8.81 19.72
C ASP A 374 -7.28 -8.29 18.29
N ASN A 375 -6.53 -8.96 17.41
CA ASN A 375 -6.41 -8.57 16.00
C ASN A 375 -6.01 -7.11 15.78
N THR A 376 -5.03 -6.65 16.53
CA THR A 376 -4.46 -5.30 16.42
C THR A 376 -2.94 -5.41 16.36
N ILE A 377 -2.30 -4.51 15.63
CA ILE A 377 -0.84 -4.42 15.57
C ILE A 377 -0.38 -3.09 16.15
N PRO A 378 0.78 -3.03 16.80
CA PRO A 378 1.38 -1.77 17.22
C PRO A 378 1.58 -0.81 16.06
N MET A 379 1.58 0.49 16.33
CA MET A 379 1.72 1.54 15.33
C MET A 379 3.01 1.41 14.53
N MET A 380 4.10 1.01 15.17
CA MET A 380 5.39 0.72 14.55
C MET A 380 5.92 -0.58 15.16
N THR A 381 6.36 -1.50 14.33
CA THR A 381 6.81 -2.82 14.80
C THR A 381 7.82 -3.45 13.88
N GLY A 382 8.73 -4.16 14.46
CA GLY A 382 9.69 -5.01 13.77
C GLY A 382 11.06 -4.85 14.42
N ASP A 383 11.71 -5.99 14.66
CA ASP A 383 13.04 -5.99 15.25
C ASP A 383 14.09 -5.75 14.18
N GLY A 384 14.96 -4.79 14.43
CA GLY A 384 16.15 -4.50 13.66
C GLY A 384 17.43 -4.91 14.40
N PRO A 385 18.60 -4.74 13.77
CA PRO A 385 19.88 -5.12 14.39
C PRO A 385 20.28 -4.24 15.57
N TYR A 386 19.62 -3.10 15.75
CA TYR A 386 19.91 -2.10 16.80
C TYR A 386 18.71 -1.78 17.70
N GLY A 387 17.71 -2.62 17.71
CA GLY A 387 16.45 -2.43 18.41
C GLY A 387 15.26 -2.39 17.48
N SER A 388 14.13 -1.91 17.96
CA SER A 388 12.92 -1.79 17.16
C SER A 388 13.11 -0.83 15.98
N VAL A 389 12.66 -1.24 14.81
CA VAL A 389 12.57 -0.35 13.65
C VAL A 389 11.33 0.53 13.84
N GLU A 390 11.54 1.84 13.91
CA GLU A 390 10.47 2.81 14.14
C GLU A 390 9.65 3.06 12.87
N MET A 391 9.23 1.97 12.22
CA MET A 391 8.39 1.99 11.02
C MET A 391 7.44 0.80 11.00
N GLY A 392 6.30 0.98 10.37
CA GLY A 392 5.29 -0.01 10.07
C GLY A 392 4.69 0.26 8.68
N GLY A 393 3.48 -0.18 8.40
CA GLY A 393 2.75 0.17 7.19
C GLY A 393 3.52 -0.16 5.90
N MET A 394 3.62 0.84 5.02
CA MET A 394 4.29 0.76 3.71
C MET A 394 5.82 0.89 3.83
N PHE A 395 6.42 -0.06 4.52
CA PHE A 395 7.86 -0.18 4.69
C PHE A 395 8.34 -1.60 4.38
N SER A 396 9.49 -1.74 3.77
CA SER A 396 10.22 -3.00 3.62
C SER A 396 11.72 -2.72 3.51
N VAL A 397 12.52 -3.78 3.39
CA VAL A 397 13.97 -3.69 3.35
C VAL A 397 14.51 -4.34 2.09
N VAL A 398 15.31 -3.60 1.32
CA VAL A 398 16.12 -4.16 0.23
C VAL A 398 17.42 -4.66 0.84
N LYS A 399 17.63 -5.97 0.80
CA LYS A 399 18.81 -6.64 1.34
C LYS A 399 19.78 -6.96 0.21
N VAL A 400 20.85 -6.18 0.11
CA VAL A 400 21.91 -6.38 -0.88
C VAL A 400 23.05 -7.19 -0.24
N ARG A 401 23.39 -8.35 -0.84
CA ARG A 401 24.42 -9.24 -0.30
C ARG A 401 25.39 -9.72 -1.39
N LYS A 402 26.68 -9.61 -1.13
CA LYS A 402 27.74 -10.20 -1.97
C LYS A 402 27.68 -11.72 -2.02
N ASN A 403 27.29 -12.32 -0.90
CA ASN A 403 27.25 -13.78 -0.73
C ASN A 403 25.87 -14.38 -1.07
N GLN A 404 24.93 -13.60 -1.61
CA GLN A 404 23.64 -14.14 -2.05
C GLN A 404 23.86 -15.13 -3.18
N PRO A 405 23.44 -16.40 -3.04
CA PRO A 405 23.59 -17.38 -4.13
C PRO A 405 22.80 -16.95 -5.37
N HIS A 406 23.31 -17.25 -6.53
CA HIS A 406 22.57 -17.05 -7.78
C HIS A 406 21.37 -18.01 -7.78
N ASN A 407 20.18 -17.48 -8.07
CA ASN A 407 18.90 -18.21 -8.05
C ASN A 407 18.41 -18.72 -6.68
N ASP A 408 19.04 -18.36 -5.59
CA ASP A 408 18.55 -18.62 -4.24
C ASP A 408 18.53 -17.30 -3.45
N TYR A 409 17.40 -16.60 -3.52
CA TYR A 409 17.21 -15.29 -2.93
C TYR A 409 16.49 -15.35 -1.58
N LYS A 410 16.89 -16.28 -0.71
CA LYS A 410 16.37 -16.36 0.65
C LYS A 410 16.83 -15.19 1.50
N ASN A 411 16.02 -14.89 2.53
CA ASN A 411 16.37 -13.88 3.50
C ASN A 411 17.68 -14.25 4.22
N SER A 412 18.68 -13.40 4.07
CA SER A 412 20.04 -13.60 4.62
C SER A 412 20.22 -13.08 6.05
N GLY A 413 19.12 -12.73 6.75
CA GLY A 413 19.19 -12.05 8.04
C GLY A 413 19.63 -10.58 7.95
N TRP A 414 19.94 -9.97 9.08
CA TRP A 414 20.40 -8.60 9.15
C TRP A 414 21.88 -8.47 8.76
N PHE A 415 22.21 -7.37 8.07
CA PHE A 415 23.58 -7.05 7.68
C PHE A 415 24.42 -6.66 8.90
N LYS A 416 25.61 -7.20 8.97
CA LYS A 416 26.59 -6.79 9.99
C LYS A 416 27.53 -5.75 9.40
N GLN A 417 27.47 -4.54 9.93
CA GLN A 417 28.32 -3.46 9.48
C GLN A 417 29.79 -3.79 9.73
N PRO A 418 30.67 -3.62 8.75
CA PRO A 418 32.10 -3.73 8.98
C PRO A 418 32.58 -2.75 10.06
N PRO A 419 33.60 -3.11 10.86
CA PRO A 419 34.12 -2.20 11.88
C PRO A 419 34.50 -0.82 11.31
N GLY A 420 34.03 0.26 11.95
CA GLY A 420 34.30 1.62 11.56
C GLY A 420 33.46 2.18 10.40
N THR A 421 32.44 1.43 9.91
CA THR A 421 31.56 1.89 8.84
C THR A 421 30.17 2.32 9.29
N GLN A 422 29.88 2.26 10.59
CA GLN A 422 28.64 2.76 11.16
C GLN A 422 28.85 4.05 11.95
N ALA A 423 27.82 4.85 12.08
CA ALA A 423 27.82 6.02 12.95
C ALA A 423 28.07 5.60 14.41
N PHE A 424 28.78 6.41 15.14
CA PHE A 424 29.17 6.13 16.52
C PHE A 424 29.11 7.40 17.39
N GLU A 425 29.04 7.22 18.70
CA GLU A 425 29.08 8.31 19.67
C GLU A 425 30.43 9.04 19.62
N TRP A 426 30.41 10.34 19.40
CA TRP A 426 31.61 11.16 19.43
C TRP A 426 32.08 11.40 20.86
N LYS A 427 33.26 10.87 21.24
CA LYS A 427 33.88 11.02 22.56
C LYS A 427 35.12 11.91 22.53
N GLY A 428 35.37 12.60 21.43
CA GLY A 428 36.51 13.50 21.27
C GLY A 428 36.26 14.92 21.81
N ASN A 429 37.08 15.84 21.38
CA ASN A 429 36.96 17.26 21.75
C ASN A 429 35.61 17.82 21.25
N LYS A 430 35.14 18.91 21.89
CA LYS A 430 33.91 19.59 21.46
C LYS A 430 33.91 19.82 19.94
N PRO A 431 32.86 19.44 19.23
CA PRO A 431 32.77 19.68 17.79
C PRO A 431 32.96 21.17 17.46
N PRO A 432 33.48 21.52 16.27
CA PRO A 432 33.64 22.93 15.89
C PRO A 432 32.25 23.59 15.87
N GLU A 433 32.14 24.69 16.62
CA GLU A 433 30.96 25.54 16.52
C GLU A 433 31.07 26.35 15.23
N ASN A 434 30.24 26.03 14.25
CA ASN A 434 30.03 26.93 13.11
C ASN A 434 29.23 28.13 13.62
N ARG A 435 29.91 29.09 14.24
CA ARG A 435 29.34 30.42 14.45
C ARG A 435 29.15 30.99 13.05
N SER A 436 27.92 31.05 12.57
CA SER A 436 27.61 32.01 11.52
C SER A 436 28.10 33.35 12.01
N ASN A 437 29.05 33.99 11.29
CA ASN A 437 29.50 35.37 11.55
C ASN A 437 28.30 36.31 11.31
N SER A 438 27.32 36.26 12.19
CA SER A 438 26.29 37.30 12.31
C SER A 438 26.79 38.52 13.15
N ALA A 439 28.13 38.62 13.39
CA ALA A 439 28.75 39.80 13.97
C ALA A 439 29.07 40.81 12.88
N GLY A 440 28.07 41.31 12.20
CA GLY A 440 28.25 42.35 11.19
C GLY A 440 26.95 42.80 10.58
N ASN A 441 26.04 43.31 11.38
CA ASN A 441 25.12 44.42 11.10
C ASN A 441 24.00 44.49 12.16
N SER A 442 24.38 45.04 13.31
CA SER A 442 23.39 45.46 14.31
C SER A 442 22.74 46.79 13.92
N SER A 443 22.25 46.95 12.71
CA SER A 443 21.56 48.18 12.33
C SER A 443 20.42 47.93 11.33
N MET A 444 19.61 46.91 11.55
CA MET A 444 18.27 46.86 10.95
C MET A 444 17.31 46.05 11.81
N ASN A 445 17.08 46.50 13.03
CA ASN A 445 15.82 46.24 13.70
C ASN A 445 14.72 47.11 13.03
N ARG A 446 14.41 46.83 11.77
CA ARG A 446 13.07 47.16 11.25
C ARG A 446 12.18 45.96 11.56
N VAL A 447 11.59 45.99 12.72
CA VAL A 447 10.36 45.27 12.97
C VAL A 447 9.37 45.85 11.96
N HIS A 448 9.17 45.16 10.86
CA HIS A 448 8.00 45.42 10.07
C HIS A 448 6.80 45.04 10.95
N PRO A 449 5.92 45.99 11.27
CA PRO A 449 4.68 45.62 11.93
C PRO A 449 3.99 44.59 11.04
N GLN A 450 3.75 43.44 11.62
CA GLN A 450 2.84 42.46 10.96
C GLN A 450 1.56 43.20 10.65
N PRO A 451 1.02 43.15 9.42
CA PRO A 451 -0.27 43.72 9.16
C PRO A 451 -1.26 43.04 10.11
N GLU A 452 -1.92 43.85 10.94
CA GLU A 452 -3.06 43.37 11.72
C GLU A 452 -4.06 42.79 10.71
N ILE A 453 -4.25 41.48 10.77
CA ILE A 453 -5.30 40.80 10.01
C ILE A 453 -6.59 41.12 10.73
N GLU A 454 -7.28 42.20 10.27
CA GLU A 454 -8.62 42.51 10.72
C GLU A 454 -9.57 41.44 10.19
N VAL A 455 -9.92 40.48 11.04
CA VAL A 455 -10.91 39.47 10.71
C VAL A 455 -12.28 40.10 10.73
N GLN A 456 -12.74 40.54 9.57
CA GLN A 456 -14.13 41.01 9.42
C GLN A 456 -15.07 39.80 9.47
N VAL A 457 -15.67 39.59 10.64
CA VAL A 457 -16.77 38.64 10.76
C VAL A 457 -17.98 39.17 10.02
N LYS A 458 -18.28 38.68 8.82
CA LYS A 458 -19.55 38.96 8.12
C LYS A 458 -20.69 38.39 8.98
N LYS A 459 -21.49 39.30 9.55
CA LYS A 459 -22.77 38.92 10.15
C LYS A 459 -23.68 38.32 9.07
N PRO A 460 -24.43 37.25 9.37
CA PRO A 460 -25.40 36.71 8.42
C PRO A 460 -26.43 37.80 8.05
N ALA A 461 -26.69 37.90 6.76
CA ALA A 461 -27.74 38.80 6.27
C ALA A 461 -29.10 38.40 6.91
N SER A 462 -29.75 39.37 7.55
CA SER A 462 -31.11 39.20 8.03
C SER A 462 -32.04 38.96 6.84
N ASN A 463 -32.75 37.86 6.81
CA ASN A 463 -33.81 37.55 5.87
C ASN A 463 -34.84 38.67 5.87
N SER A 464 -34.84 39.53 4.87
CA SER A 464 -35.99 40.39 4.56
C SER A 464 -37.07 39.54 3.89
N GLN A 465 -38.21 39.52 4.52
CA GLN A 465 -39.46 38.92 4.04
C GLN A 465 -39.77 39.43 2.60
N HIS A 466 -39.99 38.52 1.68
CA HIS A 466 -40.83 38.79 0.53
C HIS A 466 -42.27 38.36 0.84
N LYS A 467 -43.13 39.38 0.99
CA LYS A 467 -44.55 39.25 0.73
C LYS A 467 -44.73 39.25 -0.78
N HIS A 468 -45.33 38.24 -1.31
CA HIS A 468 -46.47 38.14 -2.22
C HIS A 468 -46.66 36.67 -2.60
#